data_106c1187062babdf3185b954f0b8ff63
#
_entry.id   106c1187062babdf3185b954f0b8ff63
#
_cell.length_a   1.000
_cell.length_b   1.000
_cell.length_c   1.000
_cell.angle_alpha   90.00
_cell.angle_beta   90.00
_cell.angle_gamma   90.00
#
_symmetry.space_group_name_H-M   'P 1'
#
loop_
_entity.id
_entity.type
_entity.pdbx_description
1 polymer ?
#
loop_
_entity_poly.entity_id
_entity_poly.type
_entity_poly.pdbx_seq_one_letter_code
_entity_poly.pdbx_strand_id
1 'polypeptide(L)'
;MSLPPKSLGVKMHSYSRRNIFKSIGVISMLSIFDGKILLAASDVPPLPKNVMTPEAALRRLMDGNTRYAAGKLNGRNFADTRAALTKGQNPYASILSCADSRVSPELCFDEGRGDLFVNRLAGNYVSPDILASIEYGAVVLNAPLIMVLGHTECGAIKASIKADKDNVDFPGHIQTITTSLRGAVKAGQKDGGDLLNATTLENIKMNVASLKDSTPLLRQLVENKKLMVVGGLYHLDTGRVELVA
;
A
#
# COMPACT_ATOMS: atom_id res chain seq x y z
N MET A 1 16.67 -43.65 38.25
CA MET A 1 16.36 -44.38 37.00
C MET A 1 15.64 -43.42 36.10
N SER A 2 16.37 -42.67 35.32
CA SER A 2 15.87 -41.54 34.47
C SER A 2 15.81 -42.01 33.00
N LEU A 3 14.65 -41.88 32.40
CA LEU A 3 14.43 -42.18 30.98
C LEU A 3 14.94 -41.00 30.09
N PRO A 4 15.56 -41.28 28.95
CA PRO A 4 16.01 -40.23 28.03
C PRO A 4 14.84 -39.66 27.17
N PRO A 5 14.94 -38.43 26.69
CA PRO A 5 13.90 -37.83 25.88
C PRO A 5 13.87 -38.39 24.44
N LYS A 6 12.67 -38.67 23.95
CA LYS A 6 12.44 -39.09 22.56
C LYS A 6 12.62 -37.89 21.60
N SER A 7 13.57 -38.00 20.68
CA SER A 7 13.75 -37.09 19.57
C SER A 7 12.64 -37.29 18.53
N LEU A 8 11.81 -36.26 18.33
CA LEU A 8 10.89 -36.17 17.21
C LEU A 8 11.69 -35.80 15.95
N GLY A 9 11.98 -36.80 15.13
CA GLY A 9 12.57 -36.59 13.81
C GLY A 9 11.57 -35.96 12.84
N VAL A 10 11.74 -34.69 12.54
CA VAL A 10 11.03 -34.00 11.44
C VAL A 10 11.70 -34.48 10.15
N LYS A 11 11.00 -35.33 9.38
CA LYS A 11 11.40 -35.64 8.00
C LYS A 11 11.20 -34.42 7.10
N MET A 12 12.29 -33.73 6.81
CA MET A 12 12.33 -32.75 5.72
C MET A 12 12.25 -33.49 4.39
N HIS A 13 11.14 -33.31 3.67
CA HIS A 13 11.04 -33.71 2.28
C HIS A 13 11.89 -32.76 1.44
N SER A 14 12.97 -33.28 0.88
CA SER A 14 13.77 -32.53 -0.11
C SER A 14 13.00 -32.51 -1.43
N TYR A 15 12.44 -31.35 -1.77
CA TYR A 15 11.91 -31.13 -3.12
C TYR A 15 13.07 -30.96 -4.09
N SER A 16 13.21 -31.93 -5.00
CA SER A 16 14.20 -31.87 -6.08
C SER A 16 13.86 -30.70 -7.02
N ARG A 17 14.85 -29.82 -7.23
CA ARG A 17 14.77 -28.67 -8.15
C ARG A 17 14.43 -28.99 -9.60
N ARG A 18 14.30 -30.26 -9.97
CA ARG A 18 14.07 -30.73 -11.35
C ARG A 18 12.61 -30.74 -11.81
N ASN A 19 11.62 -30.65 -10.92
CA ASN A 19 10.20 -30.79 -11.27
C ASN A 19 9.39 -29.48 -11.28
N ILE A 20 10.05 -28.33 -11.04
CA ILE A 20 9.34 -27.01 -11.02
C ILE A 20 9.13 -26.44 -12.44
N PHE A 21 9.83 -26.98 -13.46
CA PHE A 21 9.81 -26.40 -14.81
C PHE A 21 8.77 -26.95 -15.78
N LYS A 22 7.82 -27.80 -15.34
CA LYS A 22 6.83 -28.41 -16.26
C LYS A 22 5.46 -27.77 -16.27
N SER A 23 5.24 -26.67 -15.55
CA SER A 23 3.91 -26.02 -15.47
C SER A 23 3.92 -24.52 -15.77
N ILE A 24 5.00 -23.96 -16.32
CA ILE A 24 5.04 -22.57 -16.78
C ILE A 24 5.18 -22.61 -18.29
N GLY A 25 4.03 -22.70 -18.96
CA GLY A 25 3.92 -22.42 -20.38
C GLY A 25 4.02 -20.91 -20.61
N VAL A 26 4.96 -20.54 -21.47
CA VAL A 26 5.09 -19.26 -22.17
C VAL A 26 5.54 -18.08 -21.31
N ILE A 27 6.83 -18.04 -20.99
CA ILE A 27 7.55 -16.79 -20.87
C ILE A 27 7.87 -16.33 -22.29
N SER A 28 7.11 -15.38 -22.80
CA SER A 28 7.47 -14.69 -24.06
C SER A 28 8.71 -13.84 -23.80
N MET A 29 9.73 -14.04 -24.61
CA MET A 29 11.01 -13.35 -24.58
C MET A 29 10.85 -11.83 -24.49
N LEU A 30 11.58 -11.22 -23.58
CA LEU A 30 11.92 -9.80 -23.62
C LEU A 30 12.81 -9.56 -24.86
N SER A 31 12.26 -9.01 -25.91
CA SER A 31 13.05 -8.42 -26.97
C SER A 31 13.27 -6.95 -26.64
N ILE A 32 14.52 -6.64 -26.25
CA ILE A 32 15.00 -5.26 -26.10
C ILE A 32 15.27 -4.75 -27.51
N PHE A 33 14.34 -3.96 -28.06
CA PHE A 33 14.57 -3.13 -29.23
C PHE A 33 13.94 -1.76 -28.96
N ASP A 34 14.72 -0.71 -29.09
CA ASP A 34 14.34 0.72 -29.03
C ASP A 34 13.60 1.19 -27.78
N GLY A 35 14.17 1.00 -26.59
CA GLY A 35 13.76 1.75 -25.40
C GLY A 35 12.29 1.58 -24.96
N LYS A 36 11.52 0.69 -25.58
CA LYS A 36 10.14 0.35 -25.19
C LYS A 36 10.12 -1.03 -24.57
N ILE A 37 9.91 -1.10 -23.28
CA ILE A 37 9.53 -2.35 -22.62
C ILE A 37 8.12 -2.69 -23.12
N LEU A 38 8.01 -3.58 -24.09
CA LEU A 38 6.74 -4.19 -24.46
C LEU A 38 6.46 -5.29 -23.43
N LEU A 39 5.69 -4.97 -22.40
CA LEU A 39 4.98 -5.99 -21.65
C LEU A 39 3.98 -6.63 -22.62
N ALA A 40 4.21 -7.90 -22.99
CA ALA A 40 3.23 -8.65 -23.76
C ALA A 40 1.87 -8.56 -23.04
N ALA A 41 0.84 -8.10 -23.75
CA ALA A 41 -0.52 -8.15 -23.27
C ALA A 41 -0.88 -9.62 -23.01
N SER A 42 -0.82 -10.05 -21.75
CA SER A 42 -1.46 -11.29 -21.34
C SER A 42 -2.95 -11.12 -21.59
N ASP A 43 -3.64 -12.20 -21.96
CA ASP A 43 -5.10 -12.27 -22.04
C ASP A 43 -5.69 -12.01 -20.65
N VAL A 44 -5.71 -10.74 -20.25
CA VAL A 44 -6.34 -10.30 -19.02
C VAL A 44 -7.84 -10.30 -19.29
N PRO A 45 -8.64 -11.05 -18.52
CA PRO A 45 -10.10 -11.05 -18.68
C PRO A 45 -10.64 -9.62 -18.67
N PRO A 46 -11.74 -9.31 -19.36
CA PRO A 46 -12.33 -7.99 -19.34
C PRO A 46 -12.66 -7.61 -17.90
N LEU A 47 -11.89 -6.65 -17.38
CA LEU A 47 -11.99 -6.17 -16.01
C LEU A 47 -13.22 -5.25 -15.89
N PRO A 48 -13.85 -5.12 -14.72
CA PRO A 48 -14.84 -4.08 -14.45
C PRO A 48 -14.31 -2.74 -14.94
N LYS A 49 -15.17 -1.87 -15.51
CA LYS A 49 -14.75 -0.59 -16.12
C LYS A 49 -14.32 0.46 -15.09
N ASN A 50 -13.17 0.23 -14.43
CA ASN A 50 -12.53 1.23 -13.57
C ASN A 50 -11.45 2.05 -14.32
N VAL A 51 -11.52 2.12 -15.65
CA VAL A 51 -10.61 2.95 -16.44
C VAL A 51 -11.04 4.41 -16.31
N MET A 52 -10.21 5.21 -15.65
CA MET A 52 -10.46 6.63 -15.42
C MET A 52 -9.16 7.44 -15.38
N THR A 53 -9.27 8.77 -15.48
CA THR A 53 -8.09 9.63 -15.29
C THR A 53 -7.69 9.68 -13.81
N PRO A 54 -6.44 10.04 -13.49
CA PRO A 54 -6.00 10.21 -12.11
C PRO A 54 -6.89 11.15 -11.29
N GLU A 55 -7.34 12.25 -11.89
CA GLU A 55 -8.22 13.24 -11.24
C GLU A 55 -9.63 12.67 -10.98
N ALA A 56 -10.16 11.87 -11.90
CA ALA A 56 -11.44 11.21 -11.70
C ALA A 56 -11.34 10.13 -10.60
N ALA A 57 -10.23 9.43 -10.54
CA ALA A 57 -9.93 8.46 -9.47
C ALA A 57 -9.88 9.14 -8.10
N LEU A 58 -9.18 10.28 -7.99
CA LEU A 58 -9.12 11.05 -6.75
C LEU A 58 -10.50 11.57 -6.33
N ARG A 59 -11.27 12.14 -7.27
CA ARG A 59 -12.65 12.58 -6.96
C ARG A 59 -13.49 11.43 -6.44
N ARG A 60 -13.53 10.28 -7.11
CA ARG A 60 -14.29 9.11 -6.68
C ARG A 60 -13.90 8.68 -5.26
N LEU A 61 -12.60 8.64 -4.99
CA LEU A 61 -12.08 8.26 -3.68
C LEU A 61 -12.57 9.24 -2.58
N MET A 62 -12.46 10.55 -2.81
CA MET A 62 -12.87 11.58 -1.84
C MET A 62 -14.39 11.66 -1.68
N ASP A 63 -15.17 11.45 -2.74
CA ASP A 63 -16.64 11.36 -2.66
C ASP A 63 -17.04 10.14 -1.79
N GLY A 64 -16.33 9.01 -1.90
CA GLY A 64 -16.52 7.85 -1.05
C GLY A 64 -16.26 8.17 0.42
N ASN A 65 -15.17 8.88 0.72
CA ASN A 65 -14.88 9.31 2.09
C ASN A 65 -15.95 10.27 2.62
N THR A 66 -16.47 11.16 1.78
CA THR A 66 -17.57 12.05 2.18
C THR A 66 -18.81 11.27 2.59
N ARG A 67 -19.16 10.20 1.88
CA ARG A 67 -20.27 9.31 2.25
C ARG A 67 -20.00 8.58 3.56
N TYR A 68 -18.79 8.04 3.70
CA TYR A 68 -18.37 7.34 4.93
C TYR A 68 -18.47 8.25 6.15
N ALA A 69 -17.85 9.43 6.11
CA ALA A 69 -17.86 10.39 7.20
C ALA A 69 -19.28 10.89 7.55
N ALA A 70 -20.19 10.89 6.57
CA ALA A 70 -21.60 11.24 6.78
C ALA A 70 -22.47 10.05 7.26
N GLY A 71 -21.91 8.84 7.40
CA GLY A 71 -22.67 7.64 7.73
C GLY A 71 -23.64 7.18 6.63
N LYS A 72 -23.40 7.57 5.37
CA LYS A 72 -24.26 7.30 4.20
C LYS A 72 -23.57 6.36 3.21
N LEU A 73 -23.18 5.19 3.68
CA LEU A 73 -22.51 4.19 2.85
C LEU A 73 -23.43 3.64 1.77
N ASN A 74 -22.86 3.33 0.61
CA ASN A 74 -23.56 2.57 -0.42
C ASN A 74 -23.81 1.13 0.06
N GLY A 75 -25.05 0.65 -0.09
CA GLY A 75 -25.36 -0.76 0.16
C GLY A 75 -24.61 -1.65 -0.82
N ARG A 76 -23.90 -2.67 -0.31
CA ARG A 76 -23.15 -3.62 -1.14
C ARG A 76 -23.53 -5.04 -0.80
N ASN A 77 -23.91 -5.81 -1.83
CA ASN A 77 -24.00 -7.24 -1.72
C ASN A 77 -22.68 -7.87 -2.19
N PHE A 78 -21.84 -8.28 -1.25
CA PHE A 78 -20.56 -8.91 -1.57
C PHE A 78 -20.69 -10.29 -2.26
N ALA A 79 -21.85 -10.92 -2.21
CA ALA A 79 -22.08 -12.17 -2.92
C ALA A 79 -22.17 -11.97 -4.43
N ASP A 80 -22.82 -10.90 -4.87
CA ASP A 80 -23.09 -10.63 -6.29
C ASP A 80 -21.82 -10.40 -7.13
N THR A 81 -20.79 -9.81 -6.52
CA THR A 81 -19.51 -9.50 -7.20
C THR A 81 -18.52 -10.67 -7.17
N ARG A 82 -18.77 -11.71 -6.36
CA ARG A 82 -17.78 -12.77 -6.11
C ARG A 82 -17.39 -13.51 -7.38
N ALA A 83 -18.36 -13.90 -8.20
CA ALA A 83 -18.10 -14.65 -9.43
C ALA A 83 -17.29 -13.84 -10.46
N ALA A 84 -17.58 -12.55 -10.61
CA ALA A 84 -16.84 -11.67 -11.51
C ALA A 84 -15.39 -11.49 -11.05
N LEU A 85 -15.18 -11.30 -9.73
CA LEU A 85 -13.87 -11.10 -9.15
C LEU A 85 -12.94 -12.32 -9.18
N THR A 86 -13.45 -13.52 -9.45
CA THR A 86 -12.59 -14.69 -9.70
C THR A 86 -11.82 -14.58 -11.02
N LYS A 87 -12.29 -13.77 -11.95
CA LYS A 87 -11.69 -13.59 -13.28
C LYS A 87 -10.66 -12.48 -13.35
N GLY A 88 -10.57 -11.63 -12.31
CA GLY A 88 -9.61 -10.54 -12.24
C GLY A 88 -10.03 -9.44 -11.26
N GLN A 89 -9.15 -8.43 -11.15
CA GLN A 89 -9.37 -7.21 -10.41
C GLN A 89 -9.03 -6.01 -11.31
N ASN A 90 -9.66 -4.88 -11.05
CA ASN A 90 -9.37 -3.65 -11.79
C ASN A 90 -9.42 -2.44 -10.84
N PRO A 91 -8.48 -2.33 -9.91
CA PRO A 91 -8.46 -1.24 -8.95
C PRO A 91 -8.20 0.08 -9.68
N TYR A 92 -8.92 1.12 -9.27
CA TYR A 92 -8.70 2.47 -9.78
C TYR A 92 -7.74 3.28 -8.89
N ALA A 93 -7.39 2.77 -7.70
CA ALA A 93 -6.44 3.41 -6.81
C ALA A 93 -5.64 2.36 -6.02
N SER A 94 -4.36 2.66 -5.78
CA SER A 94 -3.50 1.95 -4.84
C SER A 94 -3.38 2.77 -3.56
N ILE A 95 -3.62 2.15 -2.40
CA ILE A 95 -3.58 2.83 -1.10
C ILE A 95 -2.43 2.25 -0.27
N LEU A 96 -1.51 3.10 0.18
CA LEU A 96 -0.55 2.76 1.21
C LEU A 96 -1.07 3.25 2.54
N SER A 97 -1.55 2.36 3.41
CA SER A 97 -2.11 2.72 4.71
C SER A 97 -1.43 2.01 5.88
N CYS A 98 -1.69 2.52 7.09
CA CYS A 98 -1.27 1.85 8.30
C CYS A 98 -2.00 0.50 8.48
N ALA A 99 -1.31 -0.47 9.13
CA ALA A 99 -1.91 -1.73 9.56
C ALA A 99 -2.85 -1.58 10.77
N ASP A 100 -3.04 -0.36 11.29
CA ASP A 100 -3.93 -0.06 12.42
C ASP A 100 -5.34 -0.59 12.17
N SER A 101 -5.87 -1.34 13.13
CA SER A 101 -7.17 -2.02 13.00
C SER A 101 -8.37 -1.08 12.87
N ARG A 102 -8.20 0.19 13.23
CA ARG A 102 -9.22 1.24 13.12
C ARG A 102 -9.28 1.88 11.73
N VAL A 103 -8.30 1.58 10.86
CA VAL A 103 -8.20 2.12 9.50
C VAL A 103 -8.44 1.00 8.51
N SER A 104 -9.55 1.05 7.78
CA SER A 104 -9.86 0.14 6.67
C SER A 104 -10.11 0.98 5.42
N PRO A 105 -9.17 1.02 4.47
CA PRO A 105 -9.29 1.87 3.29
C PRO A 105 -10.58 1.66 2.52
N GLU A 106 -11.03 0.42 2.34
CA GLU A 106 -12.27 0.10 1.63
C GLU A 106 -13.49 0.72 2.33
N LEU A 107 -13.51 0.70 3.68
CA LEU A 107 -14.58 1.34 4.44
C LEU A 107 -14.44 2.86 4.42
N CYS A 108 -13.22 3.38 4.70
CA CYS A 108 -12.94 4.82 4.75
C CYS A 108 -13.32 5.54 3.46
N PHE A 109 -13.25 4.85 2.33
CA PHE A 109 -13.58 5.39 1.01
C PHE A 109 -14.88 4.83 0.41
N ASP A 110 -15.66 4.09 1.19
CA ASP A 110 -16.91 3.49 0.73
C ASP A 110 -16.75 2.77 -0.61
N GLU A 111 -15.73 1.89 -0.71
CA GLU A 111 -15.40 1.15 -1.92
C GLU A 111 -15.60 -0.36 -1.77
N GLY A 112 -15.79 -1.04 -2.89
CA GLY A 112 -16.00 -2.47 -2.94
C GLY A 112 -14.71 -3.27 -3.08
N ARG A 113 -14.84 -4.60 -3.00
CA ARG A 113 -13.73 -5.50 -3.31
C ARG A 113 -13.34 -5.36 -4.78
N GLY A 114 -12.04 -5.26 -5.04
CA GLY A 114 -11.48 -5.12 -6.39
C GLY A 114 -11.37 -3.68 -6.89
N ASP A 115 -11.92 -2.70 -6.16
CA ASP A 115 -11.86 -1.27 -6.49
C ASP A 115 -10.56 -0.60 -6.02
N LEU A 116 -10.00 -1.06 -4.90
CA LEU A 116 -8.74 -0.55 -4.33
C LEU A 116 -7.68 -1.66 -4.27
N PHE A 117 -6.43 -1.30 -4.54
CA PHE A 117 -5.26 -2.14 -4.31
C PHE A 117 -4.57 -1.68 -3.02
N VAL A 118 -4.80 -2.40 -1.92
CA VAL A 118 -4.43 -1.92 -0.59
C VAL A 118 -3.13 -2.55 -0.11
N ASN A 119 -2.15 -1.70 0.21
CA ASN A 119 -0.87 -2.04 0.79
C ASN A 119 -0.85 -1.54 2.24
N ARG A 120 -0.52 -2.39 3.22
CA ARG A 120 -0.60 -2.03 4.63
C ARG A 120 0.62 -2.48 5.42
N LEU A 121 1.19 -1.56 6.20
CA LEU A 121 2.13 -1.87 7.27
C LEU A 121 2.05 -0.82 8.38
N ALA A 122 2.49 -1.17 9.59
CA ALA A 122 2.48 -0.24 10.72
C ALA A 122 3.32 1.02 10.40
N GLY A 123 2.69 2.19 10.43
CA GLY A 123 3.33 3.48 10.11
C GLY A 123 3.35 3.86 8.63
N ASN A 124 2.66 3.14 7.75
CA ASN A 124 2.43 3.47 6.33
C ASN A 124 3.62 4.10 5.60
N TYR A 125 4.83 3.53 5.75
CA TYR A 125 6.04 3.96 5.03
C TYR A 125 6.35 3.04 3.84
N VAL A 126 7.12 3.54 2.87
CA VAL A 126 7.57 2.77 1.71
C VAL A 126 8.76 1.90 2.11
N SER A 127 8.58 0.58 2.06
CA SER A 127 9.65 -0.42 2.12
C SER A 127 9.84 -1.05 0.73
N PRO A 128 10.93 -1.80 0.48
CA PRO A 128 11.13 -2.46 -0.82
C PRO A 128 9.94 -3.34 -1.24
N ASP A 129 9.36 -4.12 -0.33
CA ASP A 129 8.22 -4.99 -0.63
C ASP A 129 6.94 -4.20 -0.89
N ILE A 130 6.72 -3.11 -0.14
CA ILE A 130 5.61 -2.17 -0.37
C ILE A 130 5.76 -1.47 -1.72
N LEU A 131 6.98 -1.02 -2.04
CA LEU A 131 7.25 -0.38 -3.33
C LEU A 131 6.95 -1.33 -4.49
N ALA A 132 7.45 -2.57 -4.43
CA ALA A 132 7.19 -3.58 -5.46
C ALA A 132 5.69 -3.84 -5.64
N SER A 133 4.92 -3.90 -4.53
CA SER A 133 3.45 -4.04 -4.58
C SER A 133 2.78 -2.83 -5.20
N ILE A 134 3.20 -1.61 -4.86
CA ILE A 134 2.65 -0.36 -5.42
C ILE A 134 2.96 -0.27 -6.92
N GLU A 135 4.19 -0.61 -7.34
CA GLU A 135 4.57 -0.67 -8.75
C GLU A 135 3.71 -1.68 -9.52
N TYR A 136 3.45 -2.85 -8.94
CA TYR A 136 2.52 -3.82 -9.52
C TYR A 136 1.13 -3.22 -9.73
N GLY A 137 0.59 -2.53 -8.73
CA GLY A 137 -0.70 -1.84 -8.82
C GLY A 137 -0.75 -0.79 -9.94
N ALA A 138 0.30 0.03 -10.06
CA ALA A 138 0.37 1.12 -11.04
C ALA A 138 0.66 0.61 -12.47
N VAL A 139 1.57 -0.37 -12.62
CA VAL A 139 2.08 -0.80 -13.94
C VAL A 139 1.30 -1.98 -14.50
N VAL A 140 1.01 -2.99 -13.68
CA VAL A 140 0.36 -4.22 -14.13
C VAL A 140 -1.17 -4.09 -14.08
N LEU A 141 -1.70 -3.48 -13.01
CA LEU A 141 -3.14 -3.28 -12.86
C LEU A 141 -3.63 -1.92 -13.41
N ASN A 142 -2.70 -1.04 -13.84
CA ASN A 142 -3.01 0.28 -14.40
C ASN A 142 -3.83 1.18 -13.46
N ALA A 143 -3.64 1.07 -12.15
CA ALA A 143 -4.27 1.97 -11.20
C ALA A 143 -3.70 3.38 -11.35
N PRO A 144 -4.50 4.39 -11.74
CA PRO A 144 -4.00 5.73 -12.08
C PRO A 144 -3.75 6.62 -10.86
N LEU A 145 -4.05 6.16 -9.66
CA LEU A 145 -3.90 6.92 -8.42
C LEU A 145 -3.17 6.09 -7.36
N ILE A 146 -2.21 6.72 -6.68
CA ILE A 146 -1.65 6.23 -5.43
C ILE A 146 -1.98 7.23 -4.33
N MET A 147 -2.51 6.77 -3.18
CA MET A 147 -2.67 7.58 -1.98
C MET A 147 -1.86 6.99 -0.83
N VAL A 148 -0.99 7.82 -0.23
CA VAL A 148 -0.36 7.54 1.07
C VAL A 148 -1.31 8.02 2.16
N LEU A 149 -1.98 7.08 2.84
CA LEU A 149 -2.98 7.36 3.85
C LEU A 149 -2.39 7.18 5.25
N GLY A 150 -1.98 8.30 5.88
CA GLY A 150 -1.68 8.35 7.31
C GLY A 150 -2.95 8.54 8.13
N HIS A 151 -2.83 8.45 9.46
CA HIS A 151 -3.99 8.66 10.34
C HIS A 151 -3.57 9.30 11.66
N THR A 152 -4.49 9.99 12.30
CA THR A 152 -4.30 10.53 13.65
C THR A 152 -4.07 9.42 14.67
N GLU A 153 -3.36 9.72 15.75
CA GLU A 153 -3.11 8.78 16.86
C GLU A 153 -2.40 7.47 16.44
N CYS A 154 -1.50 7.54 15.45
CA CYS A 154 -0.76 6.37 14.94
C CYS A 154 0.23 5.82 15.99
N GLY A 155 0.02 4.55 16.40
CA GLY A 155 0.87 3.89 17.38
C GLY A 155 2.32 3.72 16.92
N ALA A 156 2.56 3.47 15.66
CA ALA A 156 3.91 3.34 15.09
C ALA A 156 4.68 4.67 15.13
N ILE A 157 4.00 5.78 14.84
CA ILE A 157 4.58 7.14 14.96
C ILE A 157 4.90 7.44 16.43
N LYS A 158 3.97 7.16 17.36
CA LYS A 158 4.21 7.32 18.81
C LYS A 158 5.43 6.51 19.28
N ALA A 159 5.54 5.26 18.84
CA ALA A 159 6.69 4.42 19.17
C ALA A 159 8.00 5.00 18.62
N SER A 160 7.99 5.56 17.41
CA SER A 160 9.18 6.17 16.80
C SER A 160 9.59 7.47 17.49
N ILE A 161 8.64 8.30 17.89
CA ILE A 161 8.90 9.50 18.70
C ILE A 161 9.51 9.09 20.05
N LYS A 162 8.97 8.05 20.70
CA LYS A 162 9.51 7.55 21.96
C LYS A 162 10.93 7.02 21.78
N ALA A 163 11.20 6.23 20.73
CA ALA A 163 12.52 5.71 20.43
C ALA A 163 13.56 6.83 20.27
N ASP A 164 13.19 7.90 19.54
CA ASP A 164 14.08 9.06 19.32
C ASP A 164 14.29 9.88 20.59
N LYS A 165 13.21 10.18 21.33
CA LYS A 165 13.25 11.01 22.54
C LYS A 165 14.02 10.34 23.69
N ASP A 166 13.74 9.07 23.94
CA ASP A 166 14.28 8.34 25.08
C ASP A 166 15.59 7.60 24.72
N ASN A 167 16.01 7.66 23.46
CA ASN A 167 17.16 6.94 22.90
C ASN A 167 17.10 5.44 23.24
N VAL A 168 15.94 4.82 23.00
CA VAL A 168 15.70 3.41 23.30
C VAL A 168 15.42 2.61 22.03
N ASP A 169 15.91 1.37 22.01
CA ASP A 169 15.61 0.42 20.97
C ASP A 169 14.36 -0.40 21.29
N PHE A 170 13.61 -0.72 20.26
CA PHE A 170 12.47 -1.62 20.36
C PHE A 170 12.86 -3.07 20.07
N PRO A 171 12.23 -4.06 20.71
CA PRO A 171 12.63 -5.46 20.58
C PRO A 171 12.31 -6.00 19.17
N GLY A 172 13.20 -6.88 18.69
CA GLY A 172 13.02 -7.63 17.45
C GLY A 172 12.86 -6.74 16.23
N HIS A 173 11.96 -7.12 15.34
CA HIS A 173 11.70 -6.38 14.09
C HIS A 173 10.88 -5.09 14.27
N ILE A 174 10.35 -4.79 15.46
CA ILE A 174 9.71 -3.50 15.75
C ILE A 174 10.71 -2.37 15.56
N GLN A 175 11.99 -2.62 15.82
CA GLN A 175 13.07 -1.66 15.56
C GLN A 175 13.14 -1.18 14.11
N THR A 176 12.80 -2.02 13.14
CA THR A 176 12.76 -1.61 11.72
C THR A 176 11.72 -0.51 11.50
N ILE A 177 10.56 -0.58 12.15
CA ILE A 177 9.51 0.42 12.05
C ILE A 177 10.01 1.77 12.58
N THR A 178 10.55 1.78 13.81
CA THR A 178 11.02 3.01 14.45
C THR A 178 12.19 3.64 13.67
N THR A 179 13.07 2.82 13.13
CA THR A 179 14.18 3.28 12.28
C THR A 179 13.68 3.90 10.98
N SER A 180 12.72 3.27 10.31
CA SER A 180 12.17 3.77 9.04
C SER A 180 11.43 5.11 9.21
N LEU A 181 10.80 5.33 10.36
CA LEU A 181 10.06 6.57 10.65
C LEU A 181 10.92 7.68 11.26
N ARG A 182 12.18 7.40 11.62
CA ARG A 182 13.08 8.38 12.28
C ARG A 182 13.24 9.68 11.47
N GLY A 183 13.30 9.58 10.14
CA GLY A 183 13.38 10.75 9.26
C GLY A 183 12.20 11.70 9.45
N ALA A 184 10.99 11.16 9.52
CA ALA A 184 9.76 11.91 9.73
C ALA A 184 9.71 12.52 11.15
N VAL A 185 10.17 11.80 12.18
CA VAL A 185 10.30 12.34 13.56
C VAL A 185 11.20 13.56 13.57
N LYS A 186 12.40 13.46 12.97
CA LYS A 186 13.35 14.58 12.90
C LYS A 186 12.83 15.78 12.12
N ALA A 187 12.03 15.52 11.08
CA ALA A 187 11.40 16.60 10.33
C ALA A 187 10.29 17.27 11.17
N GLY A 188 9.41 16.51 11.80
CA GLY A 188 8.32 17.02 12.62
C GLY A 188 8.80 17.81 13.86
N GLN A 189 9.98 17.49 14.40
CA GLN A 189 10.59 18.24 15.50
C GLN A 189 10.89 19.71 15.15
N LYS A 190 11.01 20.06 13.88
CA LYS A 190 11.31 21.41 13.42
C LYS A 190 10.08 22.32 13.40
N ASP A 191 8.87 21.76 13.37
CA ASP A 191 7.64 22.53 13.20
C ASP A 191 7.10 23.15 14.51
N GLY A 192 7.62 22.76 15.67
CA GLY A 192 7.36 23.44 16.95
C GLY A 192 5.93 23.37 17.49
N GLY A 193 5.14 22.36 17.11
CA GLY A 193 3.76 22.18 17.58
C GLY A 193 3.50 20.79 18.16
N ASP A 194 2.35 20.22 17.87
CA ASP A 194 2.04 18.83 18.20
C ASP A 194 2.96 17.89 17.39
N LEU A 195 3.97 17.35 18.06
CA LEU A 195 4.99 16.51 17.45
C LEU A 195 4.38 15.25 16.79
N LEU A 196 3.32 14.70 17.37
CA LEU A 196 2.67 13.51 16.80
C LEU A 196 2.02 13.84 15.45
N ASN A 197 1.28 14.94 15.41
CA ASN A 197 0.64 15.41 14.19
C ASN A 197 1.68 15.83 13.15
N ALA A 198 2.67 16.62 13.52
CA ALA A 198 3.76 17.05 12.63
C ALA A 198 4.52 15.85 12.04
N THR A 199 4.90 14.88 12.87
CA THR A 199 5.58 13.65 12.40
C THR A 199 4.68 12.84 11.46
N THR A 200 3.39 12.76 11.73
CA THR A 200 2.44 12.03 10.86
C THR A 200 2.35 12.69 9.48
N LEU A 201 2.23 14.01 9.43
CA LEU A 201 2.21 14.79 8.19
C LEU A 201 3.52 14.64 7.41
N GLU A 202 4.66 14.77 8.08
CA GLU A 202 5.98 14.61 7.46
C GLU A 202 6.18 13.17 6.91
N ASN A 203 5.73 12.14 7.64
CA ASN A 203 5.75 10.77 7.11
C ASN A 203 4.94 10.64 5.82
N ILE A 204 3.75 11.21 5.76
CA ILE A 204 2.92 11.21 4.54
C ILE A 204 3.67 11.90 3.39
N LYS A 205 4.15 13.14 3.59
CA LYS A 205 4.85 13.94 2.57
C LYS A 205 6.11 13.24 2.05
N MET A 206 6.93 12.70 2.93
CA MET A 206 8.17 11.98 2.57
C MET A 206 7.88 10.75 1.72
N ASN A 207 6.86 9.98 2.05
CA ASN A 207 6.50 8.80 1.27
C ASN A 207 5.84 9.16 -0.07
N VAL A 208 5.06 10.23 -0.14
CA VAL A 208 4.55 10.78 -1.42
C VAL A 208 5.72 11.21 -2.32
N ALA A 209 6.69 11.94 -1.78
CA ALA A 209 7.88 12.35 -2.53
C ALA A 209 8.70 11.13 -3.01
N SER A 210 8.95 10.17 -2.13
CA SER A 210 9.65 8.93 -2.46
C SER A 210 8.98 8.16 -3.61
N LEU A 211 7.64 8.04 -3.59
CA LEU A 211 6.90 7.37 -4.66
C LEU A 211 6.91 8.14 -5.98
N LYS A 212 6.77 9.48 -5.94
CA LYS A 212 6.87 10.33 -7.14
C LYS A 212 8.24 10.22 -7.81
N ASP A 213 9.29 10.07 -7.01
CA ASP A 213 10.68 10.00 -7.47
C ASP A 213 11.18 8.57 -7.76
N SER A 214 10.36 7.56 -7.50
CA SER A 214 10.74 6.16 -7.68
C SER A 214 10.98 5.81 -9.15
N THR A 215 12.22 5.43 -9.44
CA THR A 215 12.66 4.98 -10.78
C THR A 215 12.84 3.46 -10.79
N PRO A 216 12.70 2.82 -11.97
CA PRO A 216 12.44 3.43 -13.29
C PRO A 216 10.95 3.63 -13.60
N LEU A 217 10.01 3.14 -12.77
CA LEU A 217 8.61 2.94 -13.18
C LEU A 217 7.69 4.11 -12.80
N LEU A 218 7.58 4.45 -11.51
CA LEU A 218 6.54 5.39 -11.06
C LEU A 218 6.82 6.82 -11.53
N ARG A 219 8.07 7.29 -11.45
CA ARG A 219 8.44 8.63 -11.92
C ARG A 219 7.98 8.85 -13.37
N GLN A 220 8.24 7.91 -14.26
CA GLN A 220 7.87 8.02 -15.66
C GLN A 220 6.35 8.12 -15.85
N LEU A 221 5.58 7.38 -15.07
CA LEU A 221 4.10 7.47 -15.11
C LEU A 221 3.60 8.81 -14.61
N VAL A 222 4.22 9.37 -13.56
CA VAL A 222 3.89 10.69 -13.01
C VAL A 222 4.22 11.80 -14.01
N GLU A 223 5.42 11.80 -14.58
CA GLU A 223 5.85 12.77 -15.59
C GLU A 223 4.94 12.74 -16.84
N ASN A 224 4.48 11.57 -17.23
CA ASN A 224 3.53 11.39 -18.34
C ASN A 224 2.06 11.64 -17.97
N LYS A 225 1.76 12.13 -16.75
CA LYS A 225 0.41 12.39 -16.23
C LYS A 225 -0.52 11.17 -16.27
N LYS A 226 0.03 9.96 -16.26
CA LYS A 226 -0.71 8.70 -16.21
C LYS A 226 -0.94 8.20 -14.79
N LEU A 227 -0.19 8.74 -13.84
CA LEU A 227 -0.26 8.40 -12.43
C LEU A 227 -0.25 9.68 -11.60
N MET A 228 -1.15 9.76 -10.61
CA MET A 228 -1.15 10.77 -9.56
C MET A 228 -0.75 10.11 -8.24
N VAL A 229 0.12 10.78 -7.47
CA VAL A 229 0.49 10.36 -6.12
C VAL A 229 0.14 11.48 -5.16
N VAL A 230 -0.71 11.18 -4.18
CA VAL A 230 -1.21 12.14 -3.19
C VAL A 230 -1.06 11.62 -1.77
N GLY A 231 -1.08 12.53 -0.80
CA GLY A 231 -1.10 12.22 0.62
C GLY A 231 -2.42 12.59 1.26
N GLY A 232 -2.96 11.71 2.10
CA GLY A 232 -4.15 11.95 2.90
C GLY A 232 -3.91 11.66 4.38
N LEU A 233 -4.51 12.47 5.24
CA LEU A 233 -4.58 12.26 6.68
C LEU A 233 -6.01 11.84 7.06
N TYR A 234 -6.16 10.62 7.57
CA TYR A 234 -7.44 10.11 8.09
C TYR A 234 -7.60 10.47 9.56
N HIS A 235 -8.67 11.18 9.88
CA HIS A 235 -9.04 11.56 11.23
C HIS A 235 -9.92 10.49 11.86
N LEU A 236 -9.42 9.83 12.90
CA LEU A 236 -10.12 8.72 13.57
C LEU A 236 -11.43 9.13 14.24
N ASP A 237 -11.53 10.37 14.68
CA ASP A 237 -12.69 10.93 15.39
C ASP A 237 -13.85 11.28 14.44
N THR A 238 -13.53 11.76 13.24
CA THR A 238 -14.52 12.24 12.27
C THR A 238 -14.74 11.31 11.08
N GLY A 239 -13.83 10.37 10.86
CA GLY A 239 -13.80 9.53 9.67
C GLY A 239 -13.43 10.27 8.37
N ARG A 240 -13.05 11.54 8.45
CA ARG A 240 -12.68 12.35 7.30
C ARG A 240 -11.23 12.12 6.88
N VAL A 241 -11.00 12.21 5.58
CA VAL A 241 -9.66 12.26 4.99
C VAL A 241 -9.41 13.68 4.48
N GLU A 242 -8.32 14.28 4.94
CA GLU A 242 -7.81 15.56 4.47
C GLU A 242 -6.63 15.32 3.51
N LEU A 243 -6.62 16.00 2.35
CA LEU A 243 -5.47 15.96 1.44
C LEU A 243 -4.37 16.88 1.96
N VAL A 244 -3.16 16.34 2.13
CA VAL A 244 -2.03 17.04 2.75
C VAL A 244 -0.76 17.08 1.89
N ALA A 245 -0.73 16.33 0.76
CA ALA A 245 0.40 16.30 -0.19
C ALA A 245 -0.02 15.82 -1.58
#